data_e9d3332c9ef0778ea05c61b01c5d2e18
#
_entry.id   e9d3332c9ef0778ea05c61b01c5d2e18
#
_cell.length_a   1.000
_cell.length_b   1.000
_cell.length_c   1.000
_cell.angle_alpha   90.00
_cell.angle_beta   90.00
_cell.angle_gamma   90.00
#
_symmetry.space_group_name_H-M   'P 1'
#
loop_
_entity.id
_entity.type
_entity.pdbx_description
1 polymer ?
#
loop_
_entity_poly.entity_id
_entity_poly.type
_entity_poly.pdbx_seq_one_letter_code
_entity_poly.pdbx_strand_id
1 'polypeptide(L)'
;MPRSAVSTYCRPLAMDGATQALLQADLAMAEQVISDHDELVRMQTRAGEAAFALLALQAPVAGDLRLVFGSFQNVAHAERMGALALHVAKIARRRHPNPALPEEVKGYFAEMGRIAVDLGNSAKDVVLSRDPKQAAQISKKDDAMDQLHQQLFSVLMDKEWKHGVAAAVDVTLLGRFYERFADHAVEIGRRVIFQATGETSDV
;
A
#
# COMPACT_ATOMS: atom_id res chain seq x y z
N MET A 1 -14.63 -14.19 -9.29
CA MET A 1 -14.71 -12.82 -8.73
C MET A 1 -14.72 -11.83 -9.88
N PRO A 2 -15.55 -10.81 -9.87
CA PRO A 2 -15.54 -9.81 -10.94
C PRO A 2 -14.23 -9.01 -10.88
N ARG A 3 -13.54 -8.91 -12.02
CA ARG A 3 -12.28 -8.16 -12.20
C ARG A 3 -12.38 -6.69 -11.73
N SER A 4 -13.60 -6.14 -11.75
CA SER A 4 -13.89 -4.77 -11.28
C SER A 4 -13.65 -4.57 -9.78
N ALA A 5 -13.91 -5.57 -8.94
CA ALA A 5 -13.68 -5.44 -7.50
C ALA A 5 -12.18 -5.23 -7.21
N VAL A 6 -11.30 -6.09 -7.72
CA VAL A 6 -9.85 -6.01 -7.45
C VAL A 6 -9.25 -4.71 -8.00
N SER A 7 -9.72 -4.23 -9.16
CA SER A 7 -9.28 -2.94 -9.74
C SER A 7 -9.61 -1.75 -8.83
N THR A 8 -10.69 -1.83 -8.07
CA THR A 8 -11.08 -0.77 -7.12
C THR A 8 -10.30 -0.88 -5.82
N TYR A 9 -9.87 -2.08 -5.41
CA TYR A 9 -9.08 -2.28 -4.19
C TYR A 9 -7.66 -1.71 -4.28
N CYS A 10 -7.00 -1.88 -5.42
CA CYS A 10 -5.66 -1.32 -5.65
C CYS A 10 -5.78 0.14 -6.11
N ARG A 11 -6.48 1.00 -5.35
CA ARG A 11 -6.48 2.45 -5.61
C ARG A 11 -5.19 3.05 -5.06
N PRO A 12 -4.16 3.29 -5.88
CA PRO A 12 -2.98 4.07 -5.49
C PRO A 12 -3.37 5.51 -5.12
N LEU A 13 -4.58 5.94 -5.53
CA LEU A 13 -5.21 7.22 -5.20
C LEU A 13 -5.28 7.49 -3.68
N ALA A 14 -5.45 6.45 -2.84
CA ALA A 14 -5.48 6.66 -1.38
C ALA A 14 -4.10 7.10 -0.85
N MET A 15 -3.01 6.49 -1.31
CA MET A 15 -1.66 6.88 -0.88
C MET A 15 -1.23 8.20 -1.53
N ASP A 16 -1.64 8.46 -2.77
CA ASP A 16 -1.40 9.74 -3.43
C ASP A 16 -2.08 10.89 -2.66
N GLY A 17 -3.38 10.76 -2.38
CA GLY A 17 -4.13 11.74 -1.59
C GLY A 17 -3.57 11.92 -0.17
N ALA A 18 -3.18 10.83 0.49
CA ALA A 18 -2.56 10.88 1.80
C ALA A 18 -1.21 11.61 1.78
N THR A 19 -0.40 11.39 0.74
CA THR A 19 0.88 12.06 0.53
C THR A 19 0.70 13.54 0.26
N GLN A 20 -0.26 13.91 -0.59
CA GLN A 20 -0.58 15.31 -0.86
C GLN A 20 -1.07 16.02 0.41
N ALA A 21 -1.98 15.38 1.17
CA ALA A 21 -2.44 15.92 2.45
C ALA A 21 -1.28 16.12 3.44
N LEU A 22 -0.32 15.19 3.47
CA LEU A 22 0.85 15.26 4.35
C LEU A 22 1.80 16.40 3.98
N LEU A 23 2.10 16.54 2.68
CA LEU A 23 3.07 17.54 2.18
C LEU A 23 2.53 18.97 2.22
N GLN A 24 1.22 19.13 1.97
CA GLN A 24 0.55 20.44 1.86
C GLN A 24 -0.20 20.85 3.12
N ALA A 25 -0.25 20.01 4.17
CA ALA A 25 -1.09 20.18 5.35
C ALA A 25 -2.58 20.38 4.98
N ASP A 26 -3.05 19.66 3.95
CA ASP A 26 -4.42 19.76 3.44
C ASP A 26 -5.37 18.88 4.27
N LEU A 27 -6.19 19.55 5.11
CA LEU A 27 -7.17 18.86 5.96
C LEU A 27 -8.29 18.21 5.13
N ALA A 28 -8.77 18.86 4.09
CA ALA A 28 -9.87 18.34 3.30
C ALA A 28 -9.48 17.04 2.57
N MET A 29 -8.27 17.01 1.99
CA MET A 29 -7.72 15.82 1.37
C MET A 29 -7.50 14.70 2.40
N ALA A 30 -7.00 15.02 3.60
CA ALA A 30 -6.83 14.03 4.68
C ALA A 30 -8.17 13.40 5.08
N GLU A 31 -9.21 14.21 5.28
CA GLU A 31 -10.55 13.73 5.66
C GLU A 31 -11.20 12.90 4.53
N GLN A 32 -10.96 13.24 3.27
CA GLN A 32 -11.43 12.44 2.14
C GLN A 32 -10.81 11.04 2.15
N VAL A 33 -9.49 10.92 2.30
CA VAL A 33 -8.80 9.63 2.39
C VAL A 33 -9.32 8.79 3.57
N ILE A 34 -9.57 9.44 4.71
CA ILE A 34 -10.09 8.78 5.92
C ILE A 34 -11.50 8.24 5.66
N SER A 35 -12.36 9.03 5.03
CA SER A 35 -13.74 8.64 4.73
C SER A 35 -13.81 7.50 3.71
N ASP A 36 -12.97 7.54 2.67
CA ASP A 36 -12.96 6.53 1.61
C ASP A 36 -12.50 5.14 2.11
N HIS A 37 -11.75 5.09 3.22
CA HIS A 37 -11.28 3.82 3.77
C HIS A 37 -12.41 2.90 4.24
N ASP A 38 -13.49 3.42 4.77
CA ASP A 38 -14.63 2.62 5.22
C ASP A 38 -15.27 1.83 4.07
N GLU A 39 -15.24 2.38 2.86
CA GLU A 39 -15.72 1.65 1.67
C GLU A 39 -14.78 0.48 1.30
N LEU A 40 -13.48 0.68 1.41
CA LEU A 40 -12.51 -0.41 1.18
C LEU A 40 -12.76 -1.59 2.14
N VAL A 41 -12.99 -1.33 3.42
CA VAL A 41 -13.30 -2.36 4.42
C VAL A 41 -14.58 -3.12 4.06
N ARG A 42 -15.65 -2.39 3.69
CA ARG A 42 -16.91 -3.04 3.24
C ARG A 42 -16.71 -3.92 1.99
N MET A 43 -15.90 -3.45 1.05
CA MET A 43 -15.60 -4.21 -0.16
C MET A 43 -14.82 -5.49 0.18
N GLN A 44 -13.81 -5.42 1.05
CA GLN A 44 -13.06 -6.59 1.51
C GLN A 44 -13.99 -7.64 2.14
N THR A 45 -14.90 -7.23 3.01
CA THR A 45 -15.88 -8.13 3.64
C THR A 45 -16.71 -8.86 2.58
N ARG A 46 -17.27 -8.13 1.62
CA ARG A 46 -18.04 -8.72 0.51
C ARG A 46 -17.23 -9.68 -0.34
N ALA A 47 -15.96 -9.36 -0.59
CA ALA A 47 -15.07 -10.24 -1.34
C ALA A 47 -14.79 -11.55 -0.58
N GLY A 48 -14.61 -11.47 0.74
CA GLY A 48 -14.45 -12.62 1.62
C GLY A 48 -15.69 -13.52 1.60
N GLU A 49 -16.88 -12.95 1.78
CA GLU A 49 -18.16 -13.68 1.72
C GLU A 49 -18.35 -14.37 0.36
N ALA A 50 -18.06 -13.66 -0.74
CA ALA A 50 -18.16 -14.23 -2.09
C ALA A 50 -17.15 -15.37 -2.33
N ALA A 51 -15.92 -15.23 -1.84
CA ALA A 51 -14.90 -16.27 -1.92
C ALA A 51 -15.32 -17.51 -1.12
N PHE A 52 -15.80 -17.32 0.11
CA PHE A 52 -16.27 -18.40 0.96
C PHE A 52 -17.46 -19.15 0.32
N ALA A 53 -18.47 -18.42 -0.16
CA ALA A 53 -19.61 -19.03 -0.84
C ALA A 53 -19.19 -19.85 -2.08
N LEU A 54 -18.23 -19.34 -2.88
CA LEU A 54 -17.72 -20.04 -4.05
C LEU A 54 -17.00 -21.35 -3.64
N LEU A 55 -16.15 -21.30 -2.62
CA LEU A 55 -15.46 -22.49 -2.10
C LEU A 55 -16.44 -23.54 -1.58
N ALA A 56 -17.46 -23.11 -0.83
CA ALA A 56 -18.45 -24.01 -0.22
C ALA A 56 -19.38 -24.67 -1.27
N LEU A 57 -19.79 -23.92 -2.31
CA LEU A 57 -20.78 -24.37 -3.27
C LEU A 57 -20.19 -25.09 -4.49
N GLN A 58 -18.97 -24.73 -4.91
CA GLN A 58 -18.36 -25.23 -6.14
C GLN A 58 -17.19 -26.19 -5.91
N ALA A 59 -16.70 -26.30 -4.66
CA ALA A 59 -15.56 -27.15 -4.31
C ALA A 59 -14.41 -27.11 -5.36
N PRO A 60 -13.90 -25.90 -5.71
CA PRO A 60 -12.91 -25.77 -6.76
C PRO A 60 -11.63 -26.53 -6.41
N VAL A 61 -10.95 -27.09 -7.42
CA VAL A 61 -9.74 -27.89 -7.24
C VAL A 61 -8.56 -27.28 -8.02
N ALA A 62 -7.35 -27.64 -7.61
CA ALA A 62 -6.11 -27.31 -8.30
C ALA A 62 -6.03 -25.81 -8.69
N GLY A 63 -5.98 -25.48 -9.97
CA GLY A 63 -5.83 -24.12 -10.48
C GLY A 63 -6.94 -23.16 -10.06
N ASP A 64 -8.19 -23.64 -10.07
CA ASP A 64 -9.34 -22.82 -9.65
C ASP A 64 -9.29 -22.49 -8.16
N LEU A 65 -8.89 -23.46 -7.33
CA LEU A 65 -8.69 -23.21 -5.88
C LEU A 65 -7.58 -22.19 -5.65
N ARG A 66 -6.43 -22.31 -6.34
CA ARG A 66 -5.34 -21.34 -6.25
C ARG A 66 -5.79 -19.94 -6.64
N LEU A 67 -6.60 -19.85 -7.70
CA LEU A 67 -7.13 -18.58 -8.18
C LEU A 67 -8.04 -17.90 -7.14
N VAL A 68 -8.99 -18.64 -6.56
CA VAL A 68 -9.92 -18.11 -5.57
C VAL A 68 -9.16 -17.68 -4.31
N PHE A 69 -8.31 -18.55 -3.77
CA PHE A 69 -7.55 -18.30 -2.56
C PHE A 69 -6.57 -17.13 -2.73
N GLY A 70 -5.79 -17.11 -3.80
CA GLY A 70 -4.84 -16.02 -4.07
C GLY A 70 -5.55 -14.69 -4.35
N SER A 71 -6.73 -14.70 -4.99
CA SER A 71 -7.53 -13.48 -5.17
C SER A 71 -8.03 -12.91 -3.84
N PHE A 72 -8.44 -13.77 -2.91
CA PHE A 72 -8.83 -13.35 -1.56
C PHE A 72 -7.64 -12.74 -0.80
N GLN A 73 -6.46 -13.37 -0.88
CA GLN A 73 -5.24 -12.81 -0.28
C GLN A 73 -4.87 -11.46 -0.89
N ASN A 74 -4.96 -11.29 -2.21
CA ASN A 74 -4.70 -10.01 -2.87
C ASN A 74 -5.63 -8.89 -2.36
N VAL A 75 -6.89 -9.21 -2.10
CA VAL A 75 -7.84 -8.26 -1.50
C VAL A 75 -7.41 -7.87 -0.09
N ALA A 76 -6.92 -8.82 0.72
CA ALA A 76 -6.44 -8.54 2.06
C ALA A 76 -5.19 -7.63 2.04
N HIS A 77 -4.24 -7.88 1.12
CA HIS A 77 -3.08 -7.01 0.96
C HIS A 77 -3.48 -5.60 0.50
N ALA A 78 -4.42 -5.47 -0.44
CA ALA A 78 -4.91 -4.18 -0.90
C ALA A 78 -5.63 -3.38 0.20
N GLU A 79 -6.39 -4.05 1.08
CA GLU A 79 -6.98 -3.42 2.26
C GLU A 79 -5.89 -2.88 3.19
N ARG A 80 -4.83 -3.67 3.45
CA ARG A 80 -3.70 -3.22 4.27
C ARG A 80 -2.99 -2.01 3.67
N MET A 81 -2.82 -1.96 2.36
CA MET A 81 -2.31 -0.77 1.67
C MET A 81 -3.20 0.45 1.93
N GLY A 82 -4.53 0.30 1.86
CA GLY A 82 -5.49 1.34 2.20
C GLY A 82 -5.40 1.80 3.66
N ALA A 83 -5.23 0.86 4.60
CA ALA A 83 -5.06 1.16 6.02
C ALA A 83 -3.77 1.94 6.31
N LEU A 84 -2.69 1.67 5.57
CA LEU A 84 -1.44 2.43 5.68
C LEU A 84 -1.59 3.86 5.17
N ALA A 85 -2.26 4.05 4.03
CA ALA A 85 -2.61 5.39 3.54
C ALA A 85 -3.50 6.17 4.54
N LEU A 86 -4.46 5.49 5.16
CA LEU A 86 -5.27 6.05 6.25
C LEU A 86 -4.40 6.53 7.42
N HIS A 87 -3.37 5.79 7.81
CA HIS A 87 -2.48 6.20 8.89
C HIS A 87 -1.67 7.46 8.53
N VAL A 88 -1.20 7.57 7.29
CA VAL A 88 -0.53 8.78 6.79
C VAL A 88 -1.49 9.98 6.86
N ALA A 89 -2.72 9.84 6.34
CA ALA A 89 -3.74 10.89 6.38
C ALA A 89 -4.11 11.31 7.82
N LYS A 90 -4.19 10.36 8.75
CA LYS A 90 -4.45 10.65 10.19
C LYS A 90 -3.32 11.45 10.83
N ILE A 91 -2.06 11.26 10.45
CA ILE A 91 -0.95 12.08 10.95
C ILE A 91 -1.06 13.48 10.37
N ALA A 92 -1.31 13.63 9.07
CA ALA A 92 -1.52 14.93 8.44
C ALA A 92 -2.65 15.71 9.14
N ARG A 93 -3.82 15.09 9.34
CA ARG A 93 -4.97 15.65 10.05
C ARG A 93 -4.62 16.10 11.47
N ARG A 94 -3.93 15.24 12.23
CA ARG A 94 -3.58 15.50 13.64
C ARG A 94 -2.68 16.72 13.80
N ARG A 95 -1.81 16.97 12.82
CA ARG A 95 -0.86 18.09 12.85
C ARG A 95 -1.42 19.38 12.29
N HIS A 96 -2.49 19.33 11.53
CA HIS A 96 -3.12 20.52 10.96
C HIS A 96 -3.43 21.56 12.08
N PRO A 97 -3.21 22.88 11.85
CA PRO A 97 -2.80 23.52 10.60
C PRO A 97 -1.28 23.52 10.34
N ASN A 98 -0.48 23.00 11.26
CA ASN A 98 0.97 22.95 11.10
C ASN A 98 1.39 21.79 10.17
N PRO A 99 2.46 21.95 9.38
CA PRO A 99 3.04 20.84 8.63
C PRO A 99 3.44 19.69 9.56
N ALA A 100 3.15 18.46 9.15
CA ALA A 100 3.55 17.26 9.89
C ALA A 100 5.04 16.95 9.73
N LEU A 101 5.65 17.42 8.64
CA LEU A 101 7.02 17.15 8.26
C LEU A 101 7.88 18.41 8.36
N PRO A 102 9.09 18.32 8.96
CA PRO A 102 10.15 19.29 8.75
C PRO A 102 10.54 19.41 7.27
N GLU A 103 10.99 20.59 6.87
CA GLU A 103 11.31 20.90 5.46
C GLU A 103 12.34 19.95 4.86
N GLU A 104 13.37 19.62 5.65
CA GLU A 104 14.48 18.76 5.25
C GLU A 104 14.09 17.32 4.89
N VAL A 105 12.97 16.82 5.40
CA VAL A 105 12.49 15.45 5.08
C VAL A 105 11.35 15.42 4.07
N LYS A 106 10.78 16.57 3.68
CA LYS A 106 9.67 16.61 2.71
C LYS A 106 10.01 15.97 1.38
N GLY A 107 11.24 16.17 0.88
CA GLY A 107 11.71 15.58 -0.38
C GLY A 107 11.70 14.04 -0.35
N TYR A 108 12.09 13.45 0.78
CA TYR A 108 12.02 11.98 0.97
C TYR A 108 10.59 11.47 0.85
N PHE A 109 9.64 12.12 1.55
CA PHE A 109 8.24 11.70 1.50
C PHE A 109 7.55 11.96 0.16
N ALA A 110 7.94 12.99 -0.56
CA ALA A 110 7.47 13.21 -1.92
C ALA A 110 7.89 12.05 -2.85
N GLU A 111 9.15 11.61 -2.74
CA GLU A 111 9.66 10.52 -3.57
C GLU A 111 9.12 9.16 -3.10
N MET A 112 9.03 8.89 -1.79
CA MET A 112 8.38 7.68 -1.25
C MET A 112 6.92 7.59 -1.70
N GLY A 113 6.18 8.72 -1.72
CA GLY A 113 4.82 8.79 -2.23
C GLY A 113 4.73 8.43 -3.71
N ARG A 114 5.62 8.97 -4.54
CA ARG A 114 5.71 8.66 -5.96
C ARG A 114 5.95 7.15 -6.20
N ILE A 115 6.93 6.57 -5.49
CA ILE A 115 7.25 5.14 -5.58
C ILE A 115 6.06 4.29 -5.12
N ALA A 116 5.41 4.64 -4.00
CA ALA A 116 4.25 3.92 -3.50
C ALA A 116 3.09 3.91 -4.51
N VAL A 117 2.81 5.05 -5.16
CA VAL A 117 1.80 5.13 -6.23
C VAL A 117 2.17 4.25 -7.43
N ASP A 118 3.42 4.25 -7.84
CA ASP A 118 3.94 3.42 -8.94
C ASP A 118 3.81 1.91 -8.62
N LEU A 119 4.16 1.50 -7.39
CA LEU A 119 4.01 0.13 -6.91
C LEU A 119 2.55 -0.28 -6.84
N GLY A 120 1.68 0.59 -6.32
CA GLY A 120 0.24 0.34 -6.27
C GLY A 120 -0.39 0.18 -7.65
N ASN A 121 0.02 0.99 -8.64
CA ASN A 121 -0.40 0.82 -10.03
C ASN A 121 0.12 -0.49 -10.62
N SER A 122 1.40 -0.82 -10.39
CA SER A 122 1.98 -2.09 -10.85
C SER A 122 1.24 -3.29 -10.25
N ALA A 123 0.92 -3.27 -8.95
CA ALA A 123 0.15 -4.32 -8.29
C ALA A 123 -1.25 -4.47 -8.91
N LYS A 124 -1.95 -3.37 -9.17
CA LYS A 124 -3.24 -3.37 -9.87
C LYS A 124 -3.13 -4.00 -11.26
N ASP A 125 -2.14 -3.59 -12.04
CA ASP A 125 -1.98 -4.04 -13.43
C ASP A 125 -1.66 -5.53 -13.51
N VAL A 126 -0.81 -6.07 -12.61
CA VAL A 126 -0.50 -7.51 -12.60
C VAL A 126 -1.67 -8.37 -12.13
N VAL A 127 -2.52 -7.87 -11.23
CA VAL A 127 -3.76 -8.58 -10.86
C VAL A 127 -4.72 -8.67 -12.05
N LEU A 128 -4.80 -7.62 -12.88
CA LEU A 128 -5.65 -7.59 -14.06
C LEU A 128 -5.10 -8.43 -15.22
N SER A 129 -3.80 -8.29 -15.50
CA SER A 129 -3.11 -9.00 -16.60
C SER A 129 -2.84 -10.47 -16.27
N ARG A 130 -2.59 -10.78 -15.00
CA ARG A 130 -2.10 -12.09 -14.51
C ARG A 130 -0.77 -12.51 -15.13
N ASP A 131 0.05 -11.53 -15.53
CA ASP A 131 1.35 -11.78 -16.12
C ASP A 131 2.41 -11.97 -15.04
N PRO A 132 2.96 -13.18 -14.86
CA PRO A 132 3.98 -13.44 -13.84
C PRO A 132 5.30 -12.72 -14.11
N LYS A 133 5.62 -12.39 -15.37
CA LYS A 133 6.84 -11.66 -15.72
C LYS A 133 6.74 -10.19 -15.28
N GLN A 134 5.58 -9.57 -15.46
CA GLN A 134 5.33 -8.23 -14.95
C GLN A 134 5.31 -8.21 -13.42
N ALA A 135 4.70 -9.23 -12.80
CA ALA A 135 4.64 -9.36 -11.35
C ALA A 135 6.05 -9.44 -10.70
N ALA A 136 6.97 -10.16 -11.32
CA ALA A 136 8.37 -10.25 -10.87
C ALA A 136 9.15 -8.93 -10.93
N GLN A 137 8.68 -7.92 -11.68
CA GLN A 137 9.34 -6.60 -11.72
C GLN A 137 8.98 -5.72 -10.51
N ILE A 138 7.90 -6.04 -9.78
CA ILE A 138 7.46 -5.23 -8.63
C ILE A 138 8.52 -5.24 -7.54
N SER A 139 9.10 -6.40 -7.23
CA SER A 139 10.17 -6.53 -6.23
C SER A 139 11.37 -5.62 -6.50
N LYS A 140 11.78 -5.49 -7.77
CA LYS A 140 12.91 -4.62 -8.14
C LYS A 140 12.62 -3.12 -7.95
N LYS A 141 11.35 -2.72 -8.00
CA LYS A 141 10.95 -1.32 -7.77
C LYS A 141 10.95 -0.99 -6.28
N ASP A 142 10.82 -1.99 -5.43
CA ASP A 142 10.79 -1.85 -3.98
C ASP A 142 12.14 -1.45 -3.39
N ASP A 143 13.25 -1.89 -3.99
CA ASP A 143 14.62 -1.56 -3.56
C ASP A 143 14.82 -0.04 -3.36
N ALA A 144 14.16 0.79 -4.17
CA ALA A 144 14.25 2.24 -4.06
C ALA A 144 13.51 2.77 -2.82
N MET A 145 12.40 2.15 -2.41
CA MET A 145 11.68 2.48 -1.18
C MET A 145 12.55 2.17 0.04
N ASP A 146 13.18 1.02 0.08
CA ASP A 146 14.06 0.59 1.16
C ASP A 146 15.26 1.53 1.31
N GLN A 147 15.88 1.94 0.21
CA GLN A 147 16.98 2.90 0.23
C GLN A 147 16.58 4.25 0.79
N LEU A 148 15.41 4.79 0.40
CA LEU A 148 14.89 6.04 0.94
C LEU A 148 14.57 5.92 2.43
N HIS A 149 14.00 4.79 2.86
CA HIS A 149 13.71 4.53 4.26
C HIS A 149 14.99 4.49 5.12
N GLN A 150 16.06 3.83 4.64
CA GLN A 150 17.36 3.82 5.31
C GLN A 150 17.99 5.21 5.39
N GLN A 151 17.93 6.00 4.30
CA GLN A 151 18.44 7.37 4.27
C GLN A 151 17.68 8.26 5.27
N LEU A 152 16.36 8.10 5.37
CA LEU A 152 15.53 8.84 6.32
C LEU A 152 15.97 8.59 7.78
N PHE A 153 16.28 7.32 8.13
CA PHE A 153 16.84 7.02 9.45
C PHE A 153 18.17 7.73 9.70
N SER A 154 19.03 7.83 8.71
CA SER A 154 20.31 8.52 8.83
C SER A 154 20.11 10.02 9.16
N VAL A 155 19.10 10.65 8.54
CA VAL A 155 18.72 12.05 8.83
C VAL A 155 18.20 12.19 10.26
N LEU A 156 17.35 11.27 10.72
CA LEU A 156 16.77 11.31 12.07
C LEU A 156 17.79 11.07 13.18
N MET A 157 18.82 10.29 12.91
CA MET A 157 19.87 9.97 13.87
C MET A 157 21.01 11.00 13.88
N ASP A 158 20.95 12.01 13.01
CA ASP A 158 21.93 13.07 12.97
C ASP A 158 21.83 13.95 14.22
N LYS A 159 22.99 14.37 14.76
CA LYS A 159 23.07 15.27 15.90
C LYS A 159 22.49 16.66 15.61
N GLU A 160 22.41 17.03 14.34
CA GLU A 160 21.83 18.29 13.88
C GLU A 160 20.28 18.27 13.82
N TRP A 161 19.64 17.13 14.16
CA TRP A 161 18.18 17.06 14.25
C TRP A 161 17.62 17.98 15.33
N LYS A 162 16.98 19.09 14.92
CA LYS A 162 16.51 20.16 15.81
C LYS A 162 15.00 20.17 16.08
N HIS A 163 14.26 19.25 15.46
CA HIS A 163 12.78 19.27 15.46
C HIS A 163 12.14 18.54 16.66
N GLY A 164 12.95 17.99 17.54
CA GLY A 164 12.51 17.32 18.77
C GLY A 164 11.95 15.91 18.53
N VAL A 165 11.64 15.24 19.65
CA VAL A 165 11.26 13.82 19.66
C VAL A 165 9.91 13.59 18.97
N ALA A 166 8.95 14.49 19.14
CA ALA A 166 7.61 14.29 18.55
C ALA A 166 7.63 14.29 17.01
N ALA A 167 8.46 15.15 16.41
CA ALA A 167 8.65 15.13 14.94
C ALA A 167 9.41 13.88 14.49
N ALA A 168 10.44 13.46 15.23
CA ALA A 168 11.20 12.25 14.93
C ALA A 168 10.30 11.00 14.95
N VAL A 169 9.40 10.89 15.93
CA VAL A 169 8.43 9.80 16.03
C VAL A 169 7.48 9.79 14.84
N ASP A 170 6.91 10.95 14.47
CA ASP A 170 6.00 11.02 13.32
C ASP A 170 6.71 10.65 12.01
N VAL A 171 7.92 11.16 11.79
CA VAL A 171 8.73 10.86 10.59
C VAL A 171 9.08 9.37 10.53
N THR A 172 9.46 8.77 11.66
CA THR A 172 9.74 7.32 11.74
C THR A 172 8.50 6.48 11.39
N LEU A 173 7.35 6.81 11.98
CA LEU A 173 6.09 6.09 11.70
C LEU A 173 5.67 6.25 10.25
N LEU A 174 5.74 7.47 9.72
CA LEU A 174 5.43 7.75 8.33
C LEU A 174 6.32 6.93 7.39
N GLY A 175 7.65 6.97 7.57
CA GLY A 175 8.59 6.18 6.77
C GLY A 175 8.23 4.69 6.78
N ARG A 176 7.88 4.15 7.95
CA ARG A 176 7.45 2.75 8.07
C ARG A 176 6.14 2.45 7.36
N PHE A 177 5.19 3.40 7.31
CA PHE A 177 3.93 3.19 6.58
C PHE A 177 4.14 3.11 5.06
N TYR A 178 5.04 3.92 4.50
CA TYR A 178 5.36 3.87 3.07
C TYR A 178 6.09 2.58 2.70
N GLU A 179 7.07 2.18 3.49
CA GLU A 179 7.82 0.93 3.28
C GLU A 179 6.86 -0.26 3.36
N ARG A 180 6.02 -0.36 4.38
CA ARG A 180 5.04 -1.44 4.46
C ARG A 180 3.99 -1.43 3.36
N PHE A 181 3.65 -0.26 2.83
CA PHE A 181 2.77 -0.19 1.67
C PHE A 181 3.43 -0.85 0.45
N ALA A 182 4.70 -0.61 0.24
CA ALA A 182 5.50 -1.22 -0.82
C ALA A 182 5.62 -2.74 -0.63
N ASP A 183 5.91 -3.23 0.59
CA ASP A 183 5.89 -4.66 0.95
C ASP A 183 4.60 -5.35 0.49
N HIS A 184 3.44 -4.74 0.77
CA HIS A 184 2.16 -5.32 0.38
C HIS A 184 1.95 -5.35 -1.14
N ALA A 185 2.49 -4.39 -1.88
CA ALA A 185 2.46 -4.43 -3.35
C ALA A 185 3.33 -5.57 -3.90
N VAL A 186 4.51 -5.81 -3.31
CA VAL A 186 5.37 -6.96 -3.63
C VAL A 186 4.65 -8.28 -3.36
N GLU A 187 3.99 -8.41 -2.20
CA GLU A 187 3.22 -9.61 -1.87
C GLU A 187 2.09 -9.88 -2.86
N ILE A 188 1.39 -8.85 -3.36
CA ILE A 188 0.41 -9.02 -4.44
C ILE A 188 1.08 -9.60 -5.69
N GLY A 189 2.26 -9.12 -6.06
CA GLY A 189 3.04 -9.66 -7.17
C GLY A 189 3.37 -11.14 -6.98
N ARG A 190 3.89 -11.52 -5.81
CA ARG A 190 4.18 -12.92 -5.45
C ARG A 190 2.95 -13.82 -5.56
N ARG A 191 1.77 -13.34 -5.12
CA ARG A 191 0.51 -14.09 -5.23
C ARG A 191 0.06 -14.26 -6.67
N VAL A 192 0.28 -13.27 -7.53
CA VAL A 192 -0.03 -13.38 -8.97
C VAL A 192 0.88 -14.43 -9.62
N ILE A 193 2.18 -14.46 -9.30
CA ILE A 193 3.09 -15.51 -9.77
C ILE A 193 2.61 -16.90 -9.33
N PHE A 194 2.32 -17.07 -8.04
CA PHE A 194 1.80 -18.34 -7.51
C PHE A 194 0.49 -18.76 -8.19
N GLN A 195 -0.44 -17.85 -8.45
CA GLN A 195 -1.68 -18.15 -9.15
C GLN A 195 -1.43 -18.69 -10.57
N ALA A 196 -0.44 -18.14 -11.27
CA ALA A 196 -0.12 -18.49 -12.64
C ALA A 196 0.70 -19.79 -12.76
N THR A 197 1.68 -19.99 -11.87
CA THR A 197 2.66 -21.08 -11.99
C THR A 197 2.40 -22.24 -11.02
N GLY A 198 1.80 -21.95 -9.86
CA GLY A 198 1.70 -22.89 -8.75
C GLY A 198 2.97 -22.98 -7.90
N GLU A 199 4.00 -22.21 -8.22
CA GLU A 199 5.26 -22.15 -7.48
C GLU A 199 5.29 -20.96 -6.54
N THR A 200 5.76 -21.15 -5.31
CA THR A 200 6.08 -20.06 -4.39
C THR A 200 7.43 -19.48 -4.80
N SER A 201 7.47 -18.21 -5.18
CA SER A 201 8.74 -17.52 -5.41
C SER A 201 9.40 -17.22 -4.06
N ASP A 202 10.47 -17.96 -3.74
CA ASP A 202 11.43 -17.59 -2.71
C ASP A 202 12.32 -16.46 -3.29
N VAL A 203 11.90 -15.22 -3.12
CA VAL A 203 12.72 -14.03 -3.41
C VAL A 203 12.64 -13.08 -2.23
#